data_632d6dbe6331369dab6621aa2854c4bf
#
_entry.id   632d6dbe6331369dab6621aa2854c4bf
#
_cell.length_a   1.000
_cell.length_b   1.000
_cell.length_c   1.000
_cell.angle_alpha   90.00
_cell.angle_beta   90.00
_cell.angle_gamma   90.00
#
_symmetry.space_group_name_H-M   'P 1'
#
loop_
_entity.id
_entity.type
_entity.pdbx_description
1 polymer ?
#
loop_
_entity_poly.entity_id
_entity_poly.type
_entity_poly.pdbx_seq_one_letter_code
_entity_poly.pdbx_strand_id
1 'polypeptide(L)'
;MKLIVRILAAWCVLFVYSMDVIAQSKEEWSSALDSARAKEDGKKDSVILSAKYIRYATLDMLKKGTYTRQIDTSHHNYQYYNPQNLPWNPSVNLGAYGLATRDLLFQPKKTIGFQSGFTALERYLLNPDSIQYFRARARYSELSAVGFFFNDQVFRARVAQNINSQWNMNVDFHSTKTDGFYLGQNYSDLKASVASWYESKNNRYNLLINAVFNRLDAMENGSITEDLPFAPGNRQSPDRFIPKFNDPSKTNVPRSKWWDNSLFLRQSLYLGRLDTIDKGKPTMQIHPTNSMAHNTRIRRQTYNFFKNMDDQNAALPYNNKALALNSDKTLITNVSNEFEYNFFLRGKSVFKNEAKLNLAFQHDMNWVEQHQLDSMRYYNNTSAYPQPLKKLPDSTTFDRFYQNGIVKGELGYKFSDRLDFSLKANQIVFGHNFGDFLYEAKADISMGDKIGKVTLSAYSQNKSPEMVFENLNYTYGKWNDLDLKKTKIQNLGFQ
;
A
#
# COMPACT_ATOMS: atom_id res chain seq x y z
N MET A 1 18.46 -10.17 8.17
CA MET A 1 17.83 -9.66 6.95
C MET A 1 18.33 -10.34 5.68
N LYS A 2 19.63 -10.39 5.40
CA LYS A 2 20.18 -11.16 4.24
C LYS A 2 19.76 -12.64 4.23
N LEU A 3 19.53 -13.26 5.40
CA LEU A 3 19.10 -14.65 5.51
C LEU A 3 17.63 -14.84 5.12
N ILE A 4 16.73 -13.93 5.55
CA ILE A 4 15.29 -13.99 5.23
C ILE A 4 15.07 -13.74 3.73
N VAL A 5 15.81 -12.79 3.13
CA VAL A 5 15.78 -12.55 1.69
C VAL A 5 16.31 -13.76 0.90
N ARG A 6 17.36 -14.42 1.40
CA ARG A 6 17.89 -15.66 0.79
C ARG A 6 16.93 -16.83 0.93
N ILE A 7 16.22 -16.95 2.05
CA ILE A 7 15.21 -18.00 2.25
C ILE A 7 14.00 -17.74 1.34
N LEU A 8 13.52 -16.48 1.23
CA LEU A 8 12.45 -16.10 0.29
C LEU A 8 12.89 -16.28 -1.16
N ALA A 9 14.11 -15.89 -1.52
CA ALA A 9 14.66 -16.12 -2.85
C ALA A 9 14.82 -17.63 -3.16
N ALA A 10 15.28 -18.43 -2.21
CA ALA A 10 15.35 -19.87 -2.34
C ALA A 10 13.96 -20.52 -2.47
N TRP A 11 12.96 -20.01 -1.78
CA TRP A 11 11.56 -20.42 -1.91
C TRP A 11 10.97 -20.03 -3.27
N CYS A 12 11.25 -18.82 -3.76
CA CYS A 12 10.87 -18.42 -5.12
C CYS A 12 11.57 -19.26 -6.19
N VAL A 13 12.85 -19.58 -6.01
CA VAL A 13 13.62 -20.45 -6.92
C VAL A 13 13.08 -21.88 -6.87
N LEU A 14 12.80 -22.45 -5.69
CA LEU A 14 12.16 -23.77 -5.57
C LEU A 14 10.75 -23.79 -6.18
N PHE A 15 10.01 -22.69 -6.08
CA PHE A 15 8.69 -22.56 -6.72
C PHE A 15 8.80 -22.47 -8.25
N VAL A 16 9.82 -21.77 -8.77
CA VAL A 16 10.13 -21.70 -10.21
C VAL A 16 10.65 -23.04 -10.71
N TYR A 17 11.55 -23.72 -9.97
CA TYR A 17 12.03 -25.06 -10.34
C TYR A 17 10.91 -26.13 -10.28
N SER A 18 9.97 -26.03 -9.38
CA SER A 18 8.78 -26.89 -9.40
C SER A 18 7.87 -26.62 -10.60
N MET A 19 7.99 -25.46 -11.23
CA MET A 19 7.30 -25.14 -12.49
C MET A 19 8.03 -25.73 -13.71
N ASP A 20 9.36 -25.80 -13.72
CA ASP A 20 10.14 -26.37 -14.83
C ASP A 20 9.98 -27.91 -14.95
N VAL A 21 9.80 -28.61 -13.84
CA VAL A 21 9.48 -30.05 -13.84
C VAL A 21 8.10 -30.32 -14.46
N ILE A 22 7.21 -29.34 -14.48
CA ILE A 22 5.88 -29.41 -15.11
C ILE A 22 5.94 -29.03 -16.61
N ALA A 23 7.00 -28.33 -17.05
CA ALA A 23 7.13 -27.85 -18.44
C ALA A 23 7.77 -28.86 -19.41
N GLN A 24 8.29 -29.99 -18.92
CA GLN A 24 9.02 -30.95 -19.75
C GLN A 24 8.18 -31.97 -20.53
N SER A 25 6.85 -31.94 -20.45
CA SER A 25 6.01 -32.85 -21.25
C SER A 25 4.93 -32.10 -22.04
N LYS A 26 5.36 -31.32 -23.04
CA LYS A 26 4.44 -30.55 -23.87
C LYS A 26 3.45 -31.42 -24.66
N GLU A 27 3.81 -32.66 -24.98
CA GLU A 27 2.94 -33.62 -25.68
C GLU A 27 2.03 -34.41 -24.73
N GLU A 28 2.48 -34.79 -23.54
CA GLU A 28 1.63 -35.42 -22.54
C GLU A 28 0.59 -34.49 -21.93
N TRP A 29 0.90 -33.17 -21.85
CA TRP A 29 -0.02 -32.18 -21.33
C TRP A 29 -1.19 -31.90 -22.28
N SER A 30 -0.97 -31.88 -23.58
CA SER A 30 -2.06 -31.72 -24.56
C SER A 30 -3.01 -32.91 -24.51
N SER A 31 -2.48 -34.14 -24.48
CA SER A 31 -3.26 -35.34 -24.38
C SER A 31 -3.98 -35.53 -23.03
N ALA A 32 -3.36 -35.11 -21.92
CA ALA A 32 -3.97 -35.11 -20.59
C ALA A 32 -5.07 -34.04 -20.48
N LEU A 33 -4.85 -32.86 -21.09
CA LEU A 33 -5.87 -31.79 -21.14
C LEU A 33 -7.05 -32.18 -22.03
N ASP A 34 -6.78 -32.80 -23.18
CA ASP A 34 -7.81 -33.27 -24.10
C ASP A 34 -8.54 -34.50 -23.55
N SER A 35 -7.87 -35.39 -22.83
CA SER A 35 -8.54 -36.49 -22.12
C SER A 35 -9.33 -36.02 -20.89
N ALA A 36 -8.90 -34.94 -20.24
CA ALA A 36 -9.64 -34.29 -19.16
C ALA A 36 -10.88 -33.58 -19.72
N ARG A 37 -10.75 -32.90 -20.87
CA ARG A 37 -11.89 -32.28 -21.59
C ARG A 37 -12.90 -33.34 -22.08
N ALA A 38 -12.43 -34.43 -22.67
CA ALA A 38 -13.28 -35.54 -23.12
C ALA A 38 -13.98 -36.27 -21.93
N LYS A 39 -13.34 -36.32 -20.75
CA LYS A 39 -13.95 -36.79 -19.50
C LYS A 39 -14.96 -35.80 -18.92
N GLU A 40 -14.76 -34.50 -19.14
CA GLU A 40 -15.68 -33.44 -18.73
C GLU A 40 -16.92 -33.42 -19.61
N ASP A 41 -16.78 -33.58 -20.93
CA ASP A 41 -17.87 -33.64 -21.87
C ASP A 41 -18.75 -34.90 -21.71
N GLY A 42 -18.19 -35.97 -21.15
CA GLY A 42 -18.88 -37.23 -20.87
C GLY A 42 -19.55 -37.35 -19.49
N LYS A 43 -19.33 -36.44 -18.56
CA LYS A 43 -19.91 -36.44 -17.20
C LYS A 43 -20.90 -35.31 -17.04
N LYS A 44 -22.14 -35.62 -16.70
CA LYS A 44 -23.17 -34.64 -16.30
C LYS A 44 -22.82 -33.78 -15.08
N ASP A 45 -21.72 -34.08 -14.39
CA ASP A 45 -21.11 -33.32 -13.27
C ASP A 45 -19.79 -32.69 -13.68
N SER A 46 -19.69 -32.10 -14.86
CA SER A 46 -18.50 -31.35 -15.26
C SER A 46 -18.25 -30.15 -14.33
N VAL A 47 -17.08 -30.08 -13.77
CA VAL A 47 -16.62 -28.91 -13.02
C VAL A 47 -16.44 -27.78 -14.02
N ILE A 48 -17.45 -26.94 -14.17
CA ILE A 48 -17.38 -25.75 -15.03
C ILE A 48 -16.34 -24.81 -14.45
N LEU A 49 -15.22 -24.70 -15.12
CA LEU A 49 -14.15 -23.74 -14.81
C LEU A 49 -14.59 -22.35 -15.27
N SER A 50 -15.36 -21.66 -14.45
CA SER A 50 -15.93 -20.36 -14.74
C SER A 50 -15.33 -19.31 -13.79
N ALA A 51 -15.23 -18.07 -14.26
CA ALA A 51 -14.87 -16.90 -13.43
C ALA A 51 -15.71 -16.77 -12.15
N LYS A 52 -16.93 -17.32 -12.15
CA LYS A 52 -17.82 -17.40 -10.98
C LYS A 52 -17.17 -18.07 -9.76
N TYR A 53 -16.23 -18.99 -9.97
CA TYR A 53 -15.54 -19.73 -8.92
C TYR A 53 -14.21 -19.10 -8.51
N ILE A 54 -13.85 -17.96 -9.11
CA ILE A 54 -12.69 -17.16 -8.73
C ILE A 54 -13.18 -15.99 -7.91
N ARG A 55 -12.85 -16.00 -6.63
CA ARG A 55 -13.30 -15.00 -5.68
C ARG A 55 -12.13 -14.47 -4.86
N TYR A 56 -12.25 -13.27 -4.39
CA TYR A 56 -11.24 -12.64 -3.51
C TYR A 56 -11.90 -11.96 -2.31
N ALA A 57 -11.10 -11.75 -1.29
CA ALA A 57 -11.43 -10.93 -0.15
C ALA A 57 -10.27 -10.00 0.19
N THR A 58 -10.57 -8.83 0.73
CA THR A 58 -9.59 -7.94 1.35
C THR A 58 -9.62 -8.13 2.87
N LEU A 59 -8.60 -7.63 3.57
CA LEU A 59 -8.55 -7.68 5.03
C LEU A 59 -9.82 -7.10 5.68
N ASP A 60 -10.32 -5.97 5.18
CA ASP A 60 -11.53 -5.32 5.70
C ASP A 60 -12.80 -6.21 5.54
N MET A 61 -12.91 -6.91 4.43
CA MET A 61 -14.01 -7.85 4.21
C MET A 61 -13.94 -9.04 5.16
N LEU A 62 -12.73 -9.57 5.40
CA LEU A 62 -12.51 -10.71 6.30
C LEU A 62 -12.67 -10.34 7.78
N LYS A 63 -12.41 -9.09 8.16
CA LYS A 63 -12.72 -8.57 9.51
C LYS A 63 -14.23 -8.55 9.79
N LYS A 64 -15.06 -8.41 8.76
CA LYS A 64 -16.53 -8.41 8.84
C LYS A 64 -17.15 -9.81 8.78
N GLY A 65 -16.37 -10.85 8.53
CA GLY A 65 -16.77 -12.23 8.36
C GLY A 65 -16.06 -12.83 7.14
N THR A 66 -16.24 -14.13 6.90
CA THR A 66 -15.67 -14.76 5.69
C THR A 66 -16.52 -14.37 4.47
N TYR A 67 -16.23 -13.20 3.94
CA TYR A 67 -16.97 -12.60 2.83
C TYR A 67 -16.04 -12.47 1.62
N THR A 68 -16.50 -12.95 0.46
CA THR A 68 -15.73 -12.88 -0.79
C THR A 68 -16.50 -12.22 -1.91
N ARG A 69 -15.80 -11.51 -2.78
CA ARG A 69 -16.33 -10.95 -4.03
C ARG A 69 -15.85 -11.76 -5.22
N GLN A 70 -16.66 -11.82 -6.25
CA GLN A 70 -16.26 -12.35 -7.55
C GLN A 70 -15.34 -11.33 -8.23
N ILE A 71 -14.40 -11.82 -9.05
CA ILE A 71 -13.65 -10.93 -9.95
C ILE A 71 -14.62 -10.28 -10.94
N ASP A 72 -14.38 -9.01 -11.21
CA ASP A 72 -15.15 -8.31 -12.25
C ASP A 72 -14.59 -8.69 -13.63
N THR A 73 -15.43 -9.32 -14.44
CA THR A 73 -15.14 -9.70 -15.84
C THR A 73 -15.94 -8.85 -16.82
N SER A 74 -16.66 -7.85 -16.34
CA SER A 74 -17.43 -6.94 -17.19
C SER A 74 -16.54 -5.86 -17.80
N HIS A 75 -16.97 -5.33 -18.94
CA HIS A 75 -16.35 -4.17 -19.57
C HIS A 75 -17.02 -2.85 -19.13
N HIS A 76 -17.84 -2.88 -18.08
CA HIS A 76 -18.44 -1.67 -17.54
C HIS A 76 -17.36 -0.73 -17.00
N ASN A 77 -17.51 0.54 -17.29
CA ASN A 77 -16.58 1.60 -16.86
C ASN A 77 -15.16 1.51 -17.45
N TYR A 78 -14.95 0.69 -18.50
CA TYR A 78 -13.65 0.60 -19.17
C TYR A 78 -13.19 1.97 -19.70
N GLN A 79 -14.09 2.82 -20.15
CA GLN A 79 -13.81 4.18 -20.61
C GLN A 79 -13.24 5.10 -19.49
N TYR A 80 -13.45 4.74 -18.23
CA TYR A 80 -12.90 5.47 -17.07
C TYR A 80 -11.61 4.84 -16.53
N TYR A 81 -11.11 3.78 -17.20
CA TYR A 81 -9.87 3.18 -16.77
C TYR A 81 -8.71 4.15 -16.92
N ASN A 82 -8.09 4.50 -15.79
CA ASN A 82 -6.89 5.31 -15.76
C ASN A 82 -5.93 4.69 -14.74
N PRO A 83 -4.76 4.18 -15.18
CA PRO A 83 -3.79 3.56 -14.27
C PRO A 83 -3.24 4.54 -13.23
N GLN A 84 -3.31 5.85 -13.48
CA GLN A 84 -2.89 6.90 -12.55
C GLN A 84 -3.89 7.11 -11.40
N ASN A 85 -5.18 6.82 -11.63
CA ASN A 85 -6.28 7.12 -10.72
C ASN A 85 -6.95 5.85 -10.17
N LEU A 86 -6.18 4.85 -9.79
CA LEU A 86 -6.68 3.65 -9.13
C LEU A 86 -6.22 3.61 -7.66
N PRO A 87 -7.14 3.64 -6.68
CA PRO A 87 -8.58 3.86 -6.81
C PRO A 87 -8.90 5.27 -7.31
N TRP A 88 -10.05 5.43 -7.99
CA TRP A 88 -10.44 6.71 -8.61
C TRP A 88 -10.57 7.82 -7.56
N ASN A 89 -9.65 8.75 -7.58
CA ASN A 89 -9.64 9.94 -6.77
C ASN A 89 -9.05 11.09 -7.60
N PRO A 90 -9.79 12.18 -7.85
CA PRO A 90 -9.28 13.28 -8.64
C PRO A 90 -8.05 13.89 -7.98
N SER A 91 -6.95 13.90 -8.71
CA SER A 91 -5.66 14.39 -8.24
C SER A 91 -4.93 15.17 -9.34
N VAL A 92 -4.05 16.04 -8.91
CA VAL A 92 -3.10 16.75 -9.77
C VAL A 92 -1.72 16.18 -9.53
N ASN A 93 -0.99 15.92 -10.60
CA ASN A 93 0.42 15.53 -10.58
C ASN A 93 1.30 16.57 -11.30
N LEU A 94 2.60 16.39 -11.27
CA LEU A 94 3.58 17.27 -11.90
C LEU A 94 3.77 17.03 -13.42
N GLY A 95 2.81 16.38 -14.08
CA GLY A 95 2.83 16.15 -15.52
C GLY A 95 3.08 14.72 -15.97
N ALA A 96 3.33 13.78 -15.02
CA ALA A 96 3.50 12.38 -15.36
C ALA A 96 3.03 11.44 -14.24
N TYR A 97 2.77 10.21 -14.61
CA TYR A 97 2.56 9.12 -13.65
C TYR A 97 3.83 8.91 -12.82
N GLY A 98 3.67 8.69 -11.53
CA GLY A 98 4.79 8.40 -10.62
C GLY A 98 5.45 9.63 -10.00
N LEU A 99 5.09 10.83 -10.42
CA LEU A 99 5.56 12.06 -9.80
C LEU A 99 4.70 12.44 -8.59
N ALA A 100 5.19 13.36 -7.76
CA ALA A 100 4.47 13.88 -6.62
C ALA A 100 3.05 14.32 -7.00
N THR A 101 2.06 13.87 -6.23
CA THR A 101 0.64 14.14 -6.49
C THR A 101 -0.01 14.79 -5.28
N ARG A 102 -1.06 15.55 -5.55
CA ARG A 102 -1.94 16.12 -4.54
C ARG A 102 -3.38 15.84 -4.91
N ASP A 103 -4.16 15.36 -3.94
CA ASP A 103 -5.60 15.20 -4.13
C ASP A 103 -6.27 16.57 -4.31
N LEU A 104 -7.21 16.66 -5.27
CA LEU A 104 -7.99 17.89 -5.51
C LEU A 104 -9.02 18.12 -4.41
N LEU A 105 -9.54 17.03 -3.84
CA LEU A 105 -10.44 17.10 -2.71
C LEU A 105 -9.63 17.01 -1.41
N PHE A 106 -9.77 18.02 -0.57
CA PHE A 106 -9.12 18.00 0.74
C PHE A 106 -9.78 16.94 1.63
N GLN A 107 -9.02 15.90 1.92
CA GLN A 107 -9.41 14.83 2.85
C GLN A 107 -8.31 14.65 3.89
N PRO A 108 -8.49 15.17 5.11
CA PRO A 108 -7.51 14.97 6.17
C PRO A 108 -7.31 13.48 6.47
N LYS A 109 -6.07 13.06 6.65
CA LYS A 109 -5.76 11.67 7.01
C LYS A 109 -6.31 11.36 8.40
N LYS A 110 -7.24 10.40 8.50
CA LYS A 110 -7.83 9.91 9.74
C LYS A 110 -6.90 8.89 10.43
N THR A 111 -5.72 9.35 10.82
CA THR A 111 -4.68 8.53 11.46
C THR A 111 -4.18 9.19 12.73
N ILE A 112 -3.82 8.40 13.73
CA ILE A 112 -3.19 8.84 14.99
C ILE A 112 -1.89 8.07 15.19
N GLY A 113 -1.00 8.60 16.03
CA GLY A 113 0.28 8.00 16.36
C GLY A 113 1.38 8.40 15.39
N PHE A 114 2.47 7.65 15.41
CA PHE A 114 3.66 7.95 14.63
C PHE A 114 3.41 8.02 13.13
N GLN A 115 3.86 9.11 12.52
CA GLN A 115 3.87 9.32 11.08
C GLN A 115 5.18 9.93 10.64
N SER A 116 5.74 9.43 9.54
CA SER A 116 7.03 9.90 9.04
C SER A 116 6.96 11.29 8.41
N GLY A 117 5.86 11.64 7.74
CA GLY A 117 5.70 12.85 6.93
C GLY A 117 6.11 12.70 5.47
N PHE A 118 6.71 11.58 5.08
CA PHE A 118 7.01 11.31 3.66
C PHE A 118 5.75 10.80 2.96
N THR A 119 5.08 11.68 2.21
CA THR A 119 3.77 11.38 1.60
C THR A 119 3.72 11.54 0.09
N ALA A 120 4.72 12.23 -0.51
CA ALA A 120 4.69 12.63 -1.93
C ALA A 120 4.48 11.46 -2.92
N LEU A 121 5.07 10.30 -2.66
CA LEU A 121 4.95 9.11 -3.52
C LEU A 121 4.13 7.98 -2.88
N GLU A 122 3.48 8.22 -1.73
CA GLU A 122 2.72 7.20 -0.99
C GLU A 122 1.61 6.56 -1.83
N ARG A 123 0.98 7.33 -2.73
CA ARG A 123 -0.09 6.86 -3.62
C ARG A 123 0.34 5.72 -4.53
N TYR A 124 1.62 5.67 -4.90
CA TYR A 124 2.16 4.65 -5.81
C TYR A 124 2.60 3.37 -5.10
N LEU A 125 2.60 3.36 -3.76
CA LEU A 125 2.94 2.17 -2.98
C LEU A 125 1.80 1.16 -3.01
N LEU A 126 2.14 -0.11 -3.15
CA LEU A 126 1.22 -1.20 -2.90
C LEU A 126 0.99 -1.31 -1.40
N ASN A 127 -0.24 -1.01 -0.97
CA ASN A 127 -0.60 -0.99 0.45
C ASN A 127 -0.87 -2.42 0.95
N PRO A 128 -0.22 -2.88 2.03
CA PRO A 128 -0.46 -4.20 2.62
C PRO A 128 -1.92 -4.47 3.01
N ASP A 129 -2.68 -3.44 3.38
CA ASP A 129 -4.08 -3.58 3.79
C ASP A 129 -5.04 -3.76 2.60
N SER A 130 -4.61 -3.38 1.37
CA SER A 130 -5.40 -3.52 0.14
C SER A 130 -5.14 -4.82 -0.61
N ILE A 131 -4.26 -5.69 -0.10
CA ILE A 131 -3.94 -6.97 -0.72
C ILE A 131 -5.18 -7.84 -0.81
N GLN A 132 -5.37 -8.45 -1.99
CA GLN A 132 -6.45 -9.39 -2.26
C GLN A 132 -6.00 -10.81 -1.93
N TYR A 133 -6.80 -11.51 -1.14
CA TYR A 133 -6.63 -12.92 -0.83
C TYR A 133 -7.64 -13.71 -1.65
N PHE A 134 -7.18 -14.70 -2.41
CA PHE A 134 -8.01 -15.40 -3.38
C PHE A 134 -8.55 -16.72 -2.86
N ARG A 135 -9.68 -17.14 -3.44
CA ARG A 135 -10.23 -18.48 -3.44
C ARG A 135 -10.51 -18.83 -4.89
N ALA A 136 -9.69 -19.68 -5.46
CA ALA A 136 -9.76 -20.02 -6.88
C ALA A 136 -9.85 -21.54 -7.04
N ARG A 137 -10.97 -22.05 -7.53
CA ARG A 137 -11.16 -23.48 -7.77
C ARG A 137 -10.22 -23.99 -8.88
N ALA A 138 -9.95 -23.13 -9.86
CA ALA A 138 -8.95 -23.34 -10.89
C ALA A 138 -7.82 -22.31 -10.71
N ARG A 139 -6.66 -22.57 -11.31
CA ARG A 139 -5.58 -21.58 -11.37
C ARG A 139 -6.12 -20.31 -12.07
N TYR A 140 -5.90 -19.18 -11.44
CA TYR A 140 -6.23 -17.87 -11.99
C TYR A 140 -4.94 -17.14 -12.36
N SER A 141 -4.88 -16.63 -13.58
CA SER A 141 -3.81 -15.77 -14.05
C SER A 141 -4.41 -14.53 -14.70
N GLU A 142 -3.87 -13.37 -14.35
CA GLU A 142 -4.24 -12.07 -14.92
C GLU A 142 -2.97 -11.40 -15.42
N LEU A 143 -3.00 -10.94 -16.65
CA LEU A 143 -1.94 -10.20 -17.29
C LEU A 143 -2.53 -8.91 -17.85
N SER A 144 -1.93 -7.77 -17.47
CA SER A 144 -2.34 -6.46 -17.97
C SER A 144 -1.12 -5.65 -18.37
N ALA A 145 -1.16 -5.07 -19.57
CA ALA A 145 -0.11 -4.22 -20.09
C ALA A 145 -0.74 -3.00 -20.77
N VAL A 146 -0.28 -1.81 -20.43
CA VAL A 146 -0.72 -0.55 -21.01
C VAL A 146 0.52 0.22 -21.47
N GLY A 147 0.49 0.77 -22.67
CA GLY A 147 1.60 1.56 -23.22
C GLY A 147 2.85 0.76 -23.55
N PHE A 148 2.76 -0.56 -23.76
CA PHE A 148 3.91 -1.47 -23.89
C PHE A 148 4.92 -1.08 -25.00
N PHE A 149 4.46 -0.39 -26.03
CA PHE A 149 5.30 0.07 -27.15
C PHE A 149 5.71 1.55 -27.05
N PHE A 150 5.37 2.22 -25.96
CA PHE A 150 5.65 3.63 -25.71
C PHE A 150 6.61 3.80 -24.54
N ASN A 151 7.08 5.04 -24.34
CA ASN A 151 7.94 5.37 -23.21
C ASN A 151 7.24 5.19 -21.86
N ASP A 152 5.90 5.35 -21.83
CA ASP A 152 5.10 5.15 -20.64
C ASP A 152 4.49 3.75 -20.65
N GLN A 153 4.89 2.93 -19.70
CA GLN A 153 4.53 1.52 -19.61
C GLN A 153 3.99 1.18 -18.21
N VAL A 154 2.87 0.49 -18.17
CA VAL A 154 2.33 -0.11 -16.95
C VAL A 154 2.10 -1.59 -17.19
N PHE A 155 2.75 -2.42 -16.43
CA PHE A 155 2.64 -3.87 -16.52
C PHE A 155 2.19 -4.45 -15.18
N ARG A 156 1.27 -5.41 -15.22
CA ARG A 156 0.83 -6.18 -14.07
C ARG A 156 0.67 -7.64 -14.43
N ALA A 157 1.17 -8.51 -13.58
CA ALA A 157 0.95 -9.94 -13.65
C ALA A 157 0.50 -10.46 -12.28
N ARG A 158 -0.55 -11.27 -12.27
CA ARG A 158 -1.09 -11.90 -11.06
C ARG A 158 -1.33 -13.36 -11.31
N VAL A 159 -1.00 -14.19 -10.34
CA VAL A 159 -1.32 -15.61 -10.33
C VAL A 159 -1.88 -15.98 -8.96
N ALA A 160 -3.00 -16.70 -8.94
CA ALA A 160 -3.59 -17.23 -7.72
C ALA A 160 -3.97 -18.70 -7.91
N GLN A 161 -3.66 -19.51 -6.90
CA GLN A 161 -3.93 -20.94 -6.94
C GLN A 161 -4.28 -21.47 -5.55
N ASN A 162 -5.28 -22.34 -5.47
CA ASN A 162 -5.51 -23.17 -4.30
C ASN A 162 -4.48 -24.30 -4.27
N ILE A 163 -3.74 -24.44 -3.19
CA ILE A 163 -2.85 -25.59 -2.92
C ILE A 163 -3.73 -26.78 -2.55
N ASN A 164 -4.74 -26.53 -1.74
CA ASN A 164 -5.82 -27.46 -1.41
C ASN A 164 -7.11 -26.68 -1.11
N SER A 165 -8.18 -27.34 -0.68
CA SER A 165 -9.48 -26.71 -0.41
C SER A 165 -9.44 -25.68 0.72
N GLN A 166 -8.43 -25.72 1.59
CA GLN A 166 -8.29 -24.83 2.74
C GLN A 166 -7.24 -23.74 2.55
N TRP A 167 -6.32 -23.91 1.61
CA TRP A 167 -5.13 -23.07 1.49
C TRP A 167 -4.98 -22.52 0.08
N ASN A 168 -4.94 -21.22 -0.04
CA ASN A 168 -4.66 -20.48 -1.27
C ASN A 168 -3.38 -19.67 -1.15
N MET A 169 -2.67 -19.54 -2.26
CA MET A 169 -1.55 -18.60 -2.43
C MET A 169 -1.76 -17.76 -3.68
N ASN A 170 -1.32 -16.52 -3.63
CA ASN A 170 -1.28 -15.65 -4.79
C ASN A 170 -0.02 -14.78 -4.79
N VAL A 171 0.42 -14.45 -6.00
CA VAL A 171 1.52 -13.53 -6.27
C VAL A 171 0.98 -12.45 -7.21
N ASP A 172 1.28 -11.21 -6.90
CA ASP A 172 0.93 -10.04 -7.70
C ASP A 172 2.22 -9.24 -7.96
N PHE A 173 2.48 -8.90 -9.21
CA PHE A 173 3.66 -8.19 -9.66
C PHE A 173 3.23 -6.98 -10.48
N HIS A 174 3.80 -5.81 -10.20
CA HIS A 174 3.59 -4.58 -10.93
C HIS A 174 4.92 -3.95 -11.30
N SER A 175 5.01 -3.45 -12.51
CA SER A 175 6.14 -2.63 -12.95
C SER A 175 5.61 -1.45 -13.76
N THR A 176 6.09 -0.27 -13.43
CA THR A 176 5.75 0.95 -14.14
C THR A 176 7.04 1.68 -14.54
N LYS A 177 7.05 2.21 -15.74
CA LYS A 177 8.11 3.08 -16.23
C LYS A 177 7.48 4.22 -17.01
N THR A 178 7.87 5.44 -16.73
CA THR A 178 7.45 6.63 -17.48
C THR A 178 8.62 7.59 -17.69
N ASP A 179 8.66 8.25 -18.84
CA ASP A 179 9.65 9.28 -19.12
C ASP A 179 9.17 10.68 -18.69
N GLY A 180 7.86 10.82 -18.45
CA GLY A 180 7.25 12.09 -18.07
C GLY A 180 7.02 13.03 -19.24
N PHE A 181 6.32 14.12 -18.96
CA PHE A 181 5.97 15.13 -19.96
C PHE A 181 7.08 16.17 -20.15
N TYR A 182 7.84 16.48 -19.10
CA TYR A 182 8.98 17.39 -19.13
C TYR A 182 10.30 16.65 -18.97
N LEU A 183 11.38 17.25 -19.41
CA LEU A 183 12.73 16.70 -19.24
C LEU A 183 13.04 16.44 -17.75
N GLY A 184 13.68 15.31 -17.47
CA GLY A 184 14.08 14.95 -16.10
C GLY A 184 12.93 14.53 -15.18
N GLN A 185 11.82 14.03 -15.72
CA GLN A 185 10.67 13.52 -14.97
C GLN A 185 10.54 11.98 -15.03
N ASN A 186 11.62 11.29 -15.30
CA ASN A 186 11.59 9.84 -15.40
C ASN A 186 11.19 9.21 -14.04
N TYR A 187 10.29 8.24 -14.10
CA TYR A 187 9.87 7.44 -12.96
C TYR A 187 9.91 5.96 -13.30
N SER A 188 10.30 5.17 -12.34
CA SER A 188 10.15 3.72 -12.43
C SER A 188 9.75 3.13 -11.08
N ASP A 189 8.88 2.13 -11.10
CA ASP A 189 8.56 1.33 -9.94
C ASP A 189 8.59 -0.16 -10.23
N LEU A 190 8.84 -0.91 -9.17
CA LEU A 190 8.70 -2.35 -9.13
C LEU A 190 8.04 -2.71 -7.81
N LYS A 191 6.87 -3.32 -7.90
CA LYS A 191 6.07 -3.71 -6.74
C LYS A 191 5.70 -5.18 -6.86
N ALA A 192 5.80 -5.89 -5.75
CA ALA A 192 5.41 -7.27 -5.70
C ALA A 192 4.70 -7.58 -4.38
N SER A 193 3.76 -8.49 -4.40
CA SER A 193 3.19 -9.06 -3.19
C SER A 193 3.03 -10.56 -3.32
N VAL A 194 3.23 -11.23 -2.20
CA VAL A 194 2.88 -12.64 -2.02
C VAL A 194 1.86 -12.70 -0.90
N ALA A 195 0.74 -13.31 -1.13
CA ALA A 195 -0.29 -13.46 -0.11
C ALA A 195 -0.77 -14.91 0.00
N SER A 196 -1.15 -15.28 1.20
CA SER A 196 -1.62 -16.61 1.54
C SER A 196 -2.82 -16.53 2.47
N TRP A 197 -3.82 -17.34 2.19
CA TRP A 197 -5.02 -17.49 3.01
C TRP A 197 -5.25 -18.97 3.31
N TYR A 198 -5.14 -19.30 4.59
CA TYR A 198 -5.47 -20.62 5.10
C TYR A 198 -6.73 -20.53 5.97
N GLU A 199 -7.62 -21.50 5.83
CA GLU A 199 -8.82 -21.67 6.64
C GLU A 199 -8.95 -23.13 7.06
N SER A 200 -9.16 -23.36 8.35
CA SER A 200 -9.29 -24.72 8.89
C SER A 200 -10.57 -25.41 8.39
N LYS A 201 -10.59 -26.75 8.38
CA LYS A 201 -11.75 -27.56 7.93
C LYS A 201 -13.04 -27.26 8.67
N ASN A 202 -12.94 -26.89 9.94
CA ASN A 202 -14.06 -26.52 10.79
C ASN A 202 -14.48 -25.04 10.67
N ASN A 203 -13.80 -24.27 9.79
CA ASN A 203 -14.00 -22.84 9.55
C ASN A 203 -13.83 -21.96 10.81
N ARG A 204 -13.12 -22.44 11.82
CA ARG A 204 -12.93 -21.71 13.09
C ARG A 204 -11.60 -20.97 13.17
N TYR A 205 -10.60 -21.41 12.43
CA TYR A 205 -9.29 -20.76 12.40
C TYR A 205 -8.97 -20.26 11.01
N ASN A 206 -8.56 -19.00 10.91
CA ASN A 206 -8.10 -18.35 9.70
C ASN A 206 -6.71 -17.77 9.90
N LEU A 207 -5.84 -17.97 8.92
CA LEU A 207 -4.51 -17.40 8.86
C LEU A 207 -4.35 -16.65 7.54
N LEU A 208 -4.01 -15.37 7.64
CA LEU A 208 -3.65 -14.52 6.53
C LEU A 208 -2.19 -14.11 6.68
N ILE A 209 -1.44 -14.27 5.62
CA ILE A 209 -0.05 -13.81 5.54
C ILE A 209 0.08 -13.00 4.26
N ASN A 210 0.73 -11.85 4.31
CA ASN A 210 1.20 -11.19 3.11
C ASN A 210 2.60 -10.60 3.32
N ALA A 211 3.38 -10.64 2.25
CA ALA A 211 4.64 -9.93 2.12
C ALA A 211 4.52 -8.98 0.94
N VAL A 212 4.84 -7.71 1.15
CA VAL A 212 4.76 -6.65 0.14
C VAL A 212 6.12 -6.01 -0.02
N PHE A 213 6.53 -5.82 -1.27
CA PHE A 213 7.80 -5.21 -1.65
C PHE A 213 7.50 -4.07 -2.62
N ASN A 214 7.93 -2.86 -2.26
CA ASN A 214 7.83 -1.68 -3.11
C ASN A 214 9.22 -1.08 -3.30
N ARG A 215 9.53 -0.74 -4.54
CA ARG A 215 10.72 0.03 -4.91
C ARG A 215 10.31 1.08 -5.93
N LEU A 216 10.53 2.33 -5.61
CA LEU A 216 10.21 3.49 -6.44
C LEU A 216 11.49 4.31 -6.65
N ASP A 217 11.65 4.83 -7.86
CA ASP A 217 12.74 5.74 -8.25
C ASP A 217 12.13 6.85 -9.12
N ALA A 218 12.06 8.06 -8.58
CA ALA A 218 11.52 9.25 -9.22
C ALA A 218 12.61 10.28 -9.43
N MET A 219 12.78 10.78 -10.64
CA MET A 219 13.64 11.92 -10.93
C MET A 219 13.00 13.22 -10.45
N GLU A 220 13.82 14.10 -9.90
CA GLU A 220 13.44 15.42 -9.41
C GLU A 220 14.12 16.48 -10.28
N ASN A 221 13.41 17.03 -11.24
CA ASN A 221 14.00 17.99 -12.18
C ASN A 221 14.16 19.43 -11.63
N GLY A 222 13.67 19.67 -10.40
CA GLY A 222 13.77 20.98 -9.74
C GLY A 222 12.89 22.07 -10.33
N SER A 223 11.90 21.72 -11.17
CA SER A 223 11.06 22.65 -11.93
C SER A 223 11.81 23.32 -13.09
N ILE A 224 11.20 24.26 -13.76
CA ILE A 224 11.77 24.99 -14.90
C ILE A 224 12.59 26.20 -14.42
N THR A 225 13.53 26.64 -15.26
CA THR A 225 14.41 27.78 -14.96
C THR A 225 13.71 29.12 -15.15
N GLU A 226 12.73 29.21 -16.06
CA GLU A 226 12.06 30.46 -16.46
C GLU A 226 10.55 30.27 -16.59
N ASP A 227 9.76 31.28 -16.22
CA ASP A 227 8.31 31.30 -16.36
C ASP A 227 7.81 31.75 -17.73
N LEU A 228 8.70 32.31 -18.58
CA LEU A 228 8.40 32.78 -19.94
C LEU A 228 7.66 31.78 -20.82
N PRO A 229 7.95 30.46 -20.76
CA PRO A 229 7.22 29.48 -21.56
C PRO A 229 5.70 29.46 -21.34
N PHE A 230 5.24 29.91 -20.17
CA PHE A 230 3.80 29.97 -19.82
C PHE A 230 3.17 31.35 -20.09
N ALA A 231 3.94 32.30 -20.61
CA ALA A 231 3.40 33.60 -20.93
C ALA A 231 2.33 33.52 -22.05
N PRO A 232 1.25 34.31 -22.00
CA PRO A 232 0.24 34.34 -23.04
C PRO A 232 0.86 34.56 -24.41
N GLY A 233 0.51 33.72 -25.39
CA GLY A 233 1.06 33.78 -26.76
C GLY A 233 2.35 32.97 -27.00
N ASN A 234 3.00 32.47 -25.97
CA ASN A 234 4.17 31.60 -26.09
C ASN A 234 3.72 30.14 -26.20
N ARG A 235 3.92 29.50 -27.37
CA ARG A 235 3.56 28.10 -27.64
C ARG A 235 4.82 27.26 -27.79
N GLN A 236 5.63 27.19 -26.74
CA GLN A 236 6.77 26.29 -26.73
C GLN A 236 6.36 24.85 -26.45
N SER A 237 7.06 23.91 -27.10
CA SER A 237 6.90 22.49 -26.81
C SER A 237 7.52 22.15 -25.45
N PRO A 238 6.92 21.23 -24.66
CA PRO A 238 7.38 20.87 -23.31
C PRO A 238 8.82 20.37 -23.24
N ASP A 239 9.31 19.75 -24.32
CA ASP A 239 10.68 19.27 -24.45
C ASP A 239 11.73 20.38 -24.55
N ARG A 240 11.31 21.61 -24.79
CA ARG A 240 12.17 22.80 -24.84
C ARG A 240 12.30 23.51 -23.48
N PHE A 241 11.52 23.10 -22.49
CA PHE A 241 11.62 23.68 -21.15
C PHE A 241 12.85 23.13 -20.44
N ILE A 242 13.79 24.00 -20.11
CA ILE A 242 15.02 23.64 -19.44
C ILE A 242 14.73 23.50 -17.96
N PRO A 243 14.87 22.30 -17.36
CA PRO A 243 14.73 22.12 -15.93
C PRO A 243 15.92 22.71 -15.17
N LYS A 244 15.70 23.05 -13.90
CA LYS A 244 16.78 23.55 -13.04
C LYS A 244 17.90 22.52 -12.85
N PHE A 245 17.55 21.24 -12.77
CA PHE A 245 18.51 20.13 -12.81
C PHE A 245 18.51 19.52 -14.20
N ASN A 246 19.38 20.02 -15.06
CA ASN A 246 19.54 19.55 -16.44
C ASN A 246 20.85 18.79 -16.60
N ASP A 247 20.77 17.47 -16.76
CA ASP A 247 21.86 16.59 -17.12
C ASP A 247 21.47 15.78 -18.36
N PRO A 248 22.10 16.01 -19.53
CA PRO A 248 21.83 15.27 -20.77
C PRO A 248 21.96 13.76 -20.60
N SER A 249 22.86 13.30 -19.73
CA SER A 249 23.05 11.87 -19.44
C SER A 249 21.95 11.28 -18.55
N LYS A 250 21.15 12.10 -17.87
CA LYS A 250 20.13 11.74 -16.90
C LYS A 250 20.65 10.90 -15.70
N THR A 251 21.95 10.78 -15.53
CA THR A 251 22.56 9.93 -14.48
C THR A 251 22.73 10.66 -13.16
N ASN A 252 23.00 11.95 -13.22
CA ASN A 252 23.32 12.78 -12.06
C ASN A 252 22.14 13.60 -11.53
N VAL A 253 21.02 13.63 -12.27
CA VAL A 253 19.78 14.32 -11.87
C VAL A 253 19.32 13.80 -10.52
N PRO A 254 18.90 14.71 -9.60
CA PRO A 254 18.37 14.31 -8.31
C PRO A 254 17.25 13.28 -8.41
N ARG A 255 17.22 12.36 -7.44
CA ARG A 255 16.24 11.26 -7.39
C ARG A 255 15.74 11.03 -5.99
N SER A 256 14.43 10.84 -5.91
CA SER A 256 13.76 10.31 -4.72
C SER A 256 13.59 8.80 -4.87
N LYS A 257 14.31 8.03 -4.05
CA LYS A 257 14.27 6.56 -4.06
C LYS A 257 13.59 6.06 -2.80
N TRP A 258 12.50 5.33 -2.97
CA TRP A 258 11.74 4.78 -1.87
C TRP A 258 11.73 3.26 -1.92
N TRP A 259 11.97 2.64 -0.77
CA TRP A 259 11.75 1.20 -0.55
C TRP A 259 10.80 1.04 0.62
N ASP A 260 9.77 0.25 0.44
CA ASP A 260 8.78 -0.03 1.47
C ASP A 260 8.44 -1.51 1.43
N ASN A 261 8.99 -2.24 2.39
CA ASN A 261 8.83 -3.68 2.49
C ASN A 261 8.07 -4.00 3.78
N SER A 262 7.06 -4.86 3.69
CA SER A 262 6.29 -5.27 4.86
C SER A 262 6.00 -6.77 4.85
N LEU A 263 5.93 -7.32 6.05
CA LEU A 263 5.39 -8.64 6.34
C LEU A 263 4.22 -8.46 7.30
N PHE A 264 3.08 -9.01 6.94
CA PHE A 264 1.86 -8.99 7.75
C PHE A 264 1.38 -10.41 8.00
N LEU A 265 0.98 -10.66 9.23
CA LEU A 265 0.38 -11.91 9.67
C LEU A 265 -0.86 -11.59 10.49
N ARG A 266 -1.98 -12.22 10.16
CA ARG A 266 -3.21 -12.22 10.97
C ARG A 266 -3.65 -13.63 11.26
N GLN A 267 -3.78 -13.94 12.54
CA GLN A 267 -4.41 -15.15 13.03
C GLN A 267 -5.78 -14.80 13.61
N SER A 268 -6.83 -15.51 13.23
CA SER A 268 -8.16 -15.30 13.76
C SER A 268 -8.77 -16.61 14.21
N LEU A 269 -9.35 -16.61 15.41
CA LEU A 269 -10.08 -17.73 15.96
C LEU A 269 -11.55 -17.32 16.15
N TYR A 270 -12.46 -18.05 15.50
CA TYR A 270 -13.90 -17.90 15.65
C TYR A 270 -14.39 -18.74 16.81
N LEU A 271 -14.81 -18.04 17.84
CA LEU A 271 -15.32 -18.64 19.07
C LEU A 271 -16.84 -18.84 18.98
N GLY A 272 -17.72 -18.72 19.53
CA GLY A 272 -19.15 -18.71 19.50
C GLY A 272 -19.82 -19.49 18.36
N ARG A 273 -21.05 -19.10 18.05
CA ARG A 273 -21.85 -19.67 16.96
C ARG A 273 -21.35 -19.15 15.61
N LEU A 274 -21.30 -20.03 14.63
CA LEU A 274 -21.02 -19.69 13.24
C LEU A 274 -22.34 -19.64 12.45
N ASP A 275 -22.74 -18.45 12.05
CA ASP A 275 -23.88 -18.26 11.18
C ASP A 275 -23.39 -18.33 9.73
N THR A 276 -24.02 -19.18 8.93
CA THR A 276 -23.60 -19.42 7.53
C THR A 276 -24.71 -19.04 6.58
N ILE A 277 -24.38 -18.23 5.58
CA ILE A 277 -25.26 -17.83 4.51
C ILE A 277 -24.78 -18.50 3.24
N ASP A 278 -25.72 -18.81 2.33
CA ASP A 278 -25.43 -19.47 1.07
C ASP A 278 -24.60 -20.76 1.24
N LYS A 279 -24.88 -21.56 2.27
CA LYS A 279 -24.17 -22.81 2.55
C LYS A 279 -24.12 -23.69 1.29
N GLY A 280 -22.91 -24.13 0.93
CA GLY A 280 -22.68 -24.98 -0.23
C GLY A 280 -22.57 -24.21 -1.57
N LYS A 281 -22.77 -22.90 -1.61
CA LYS A 281 -22.57 -22.07 -2.81
C LYS A 281 -21.18 -21.40 -2.79
N PRO A 282 -20.67 -20.98 -3.96
CA PRO A 282 -19.42 -20.16 -4.03
C PRO A 282 -19.50 -18.83 -3.29
N THR A 283 -20.71 -18.37 -3.02
CA THR A 283 -21.03 -17.14 -2.30
C THR A 283 -21.13 -17.33 -0.78
N MET A 284 -20.79 -18.52 -0.27
CA MET A 284 -20.87 -18.82 1.16
C MET A 284 -20.15 -17.79 2.01
N GLN A 285 -20.83 -17.27 3.02
CA GLN A 285 -20.32 -16.34 4.00
C GLN A 285 -20.44 -16.96 5.39
N ILE A 286 -19.39 -16.83 6.18
CA ILE A 286 -19.35 -17.30 7.56
C ILE A 286 -19.25 -16.08 8.47
N HIS A 287 -20.21 -15.93 9.35
CA HIS A 287 -20.31 -14.83 10.29
C HIS A 287 -20.22 -15.37 11.71
N PRO A 288 -19.04 -15.29 12.36
CA PRO A 288 -18.92 -15.69 13.77
C PRO A 288 -19.68 -14.71 14.66
N THR A 289 -20.22 -15.20 15.78
CA THR A 289 -20.76 -14.33 16.83
C THR A 289 -19.64 -13.71 17.68
N ASN A 290 -18.54 -14.44 17.88
CA ASN A 290 -17.37 -13.97 18.59
C ASN A 290 -16.12 -14.36 17.81
N SER A 291 -15.13 -13.46 17.78
CA SER A 291 -13.81 -13.78 17.23
C SER A 291 -12.70 -13.06 17.99
N MET A 292 -11.59 -13.73 18.12
CA MET A 292 -10.32 -13.15 18.55
C MET A 292 -9.37 -13.12 17.37
N ALA A 293 -8.59 -12.07 17.25
CA ALA A 293 -7.55 -11.99 16.24
C ALA A 293 -6.28 -11.37 16.82
N HIS A 294 -5.15 -11.83 16.30
CA HIS A 294 -3.84 -11.24 16.54
C HIS A 294 -3.23 -10.85 15.21
N ASN A 295 -2.87 -9.60 15.07
CA ASN A 295 -2.21 -9.03 13.90
C ASN A 295 -0.78 -8.66 14.27
N THR A 296 0.18 -9.11 13.47
CA THR A 296 1.57 -8.68 13.57
C THR A 296 2.00 -8.09 12.24
N ARG A 297 2.60 -6.93 12.27
CA ARG A 297 3.17 -6.27 11.08
C ARG A 297 4.62 -5.87 11.37
N ILE A 298 5.49 -6.21 10.45
CA ILE A 298 6.86 -5.70 10.42
C ILE A 298 7.00 -4.94 9.09
N ARG A 299 7.36 -3.67 9.16
CA ARG A 299 7.51 -2.82 7.97
C ARG A 299 8.85 -2.10 8.03
N ARG A 300 9.56 -2.09 6.92
CA ARG A 300 10.81 -1.35 6.76
C ARG A 300 10.70 -0.41 5.58
N GLN A 301 10.81 0.87 5.86
CA GLN A 301 10.73 1.95 4.89
C GLN A 301 12.08 2.64 4.78
N THR A 302 12.47 2.98 3.57
CA THR A 302 13.68 3.76 3.29
C THR A 302 13.30 4.87 2.32
N TYR A 303 13.58 6.09 2.71
CA TYR A 303 13.43 7.29 1.91
C TYR A 303 14.83 7.85 1.66
N ASN A 304 15.24 7.98 0.40
CA ASN A 304 16.55 8.46 0.05
C ASN A 304 16.43 9.52 -1.04
N PHE A 305 16.83 10.74 -0.72
CA PHE A 305 17.05 11.78 -1.71
C PHE A 305 18.53 11.77 -2.09
N PHE A 306 18.81 11.55 -3.37
CA PHE A 306 20.17 11.46 -3.91
C PHE A 306 20.36 12.49 -5.00
N LYS A 307 21.48 13.19 -4.99
CA LYS A 307 21.91 14.17 -5.99
C LYS A 307 23.41 14.04 -6.24
N ASN A 308 23.86 14.12 -7.49
CA ASN A 308 25.26 14.13 -7.86
C ASN A 308 25.54 15.19 -8.94
N MET A 309 24.99 16.39 -8.76
CA MET A 309 25.23 17.54 -9.63
C MET A 309 25.09 18.84 -8.84
N ASP A 310 25.72 19.90 -9.32
CA ASP A 310 25.63 21.23 -8.73
C ASP A 310 24.20 21.79 -8.87
N ASP A 311 23.76 22.51 -7.85
CA ASP A 311 22.50 23.26 -7.87
C ASP A 311 22.75 24.71 -8.31
N GLN A 312 23.06 24.89 -9.59
CA GLN A 312 23.39 26.18 -10.18
C GLN A 312 22.19 27.14 -10.22
N ASN A 313 20.98 26.58 -10.31
CA ASN A 313 19.74 27.34 -10.49
C ASN A 313 18.92 27.47 -9.20
N ALA A 314 19.52 27.21 -8.03
CA ALA A 314 18.88 27.34 -6.74
C ALA A 314 17.51 26.63 -6.65
N ALA A 315 17.48 25.37 -7.08
CA ALA A 315 16.27 24.54 -7.02
C ALA A 315 15.95 24.11 -5.59
N LEU A 316 17.00 23.90 -4.75
CA LEU A 316 16.87 23.48 -3.37
C LEU A 316 16.99 24.67 -2.42
N PRO A 317 16.30 24.64 -1.27
CA PRO A 317 16.44 25.65 -0.25
C PRO A 317 17.88 25.66 0.31
N TYR A 318 18.33 26.82 0.79
CA TYR A 318 19.67 27.01 1.35
C TYR A 318 20.79 26.62 0.38
N ASN A 319 20.82 27.27 -0.79
CA ASN A 319 21.70 27.00 -1.90
C ASN A 319 23.19 26.92 -1.50
N ASN A 320 23.64 25.73 -1.16
CA ASN A 320 25.05 25.45 -0.92
C ASN A 320 25.65 24.93 -2.23
N LYS A 321 26.04 25.87 -3.12
CA LYS A 321 26.57 25.59 -4.48
C LYS A 321 27.76 24.61 -4.48
N ALA A 322 28.44 24.48 -3.33
CA ALA A 322 29.62 23.64 -3.18
C ALA A 322 29.32 22.13 -3.02
N LEU A 323 28.07 21.75 -2.85
CA LEU A 323 27.69 20.34 -2.61
C LEU A 323 27.12 19.68 -3.88
N ALA A 324 27.99 19.16 -4.74
CA ALA A 324 27.56 18.38 -5.89
C ALA A 324 26.90 17.05 -5.45
N LEU A 325 27.59 16.29 -4.60
CA LEU A 325 27.11 15.01 -4.12
C LEU A 325 26.34 15.14 -2.80
N ASN A 326 25.12 14.67 -2.79
CA ASN A 326 24.30 14.58 -1.58
C ASN A 326 23.52 13.27 -1.54
N SER A 327 23.36 12.71 -0.35
CA SER A 327 22.49 11.57 -0.10
C SER A 327 21.91 11.69 1.30
N ASP A 328 20.65 12.13 1.38
CA ASP A 328 19.86 12.21 2.61
C ASP A 328 18.93 11.02 2.69
N LYS A 329 19.12 10.17 3.70
CA LYS A 329 18.41 8.91 3.84
C LYS A 329 17.75 8.79 5.20
N THR A 330 16.47 8.45 5.19
CA THR A 330 15.73 8.06 6.40
C THR A 330 15.32 6.60 6.29
N LEU A 331 15.63 5.83 7.31
CA LEU A 331 15.24 4.44 7.47
C LEU A 331 14.29 4.33 8.65
N ILE A 332 13.13 3.73 8.45
CA ILE A 332 12.12 3.50 9.48
C ILE A 332 11.80 2.01 9.54
N THR A 333 11.99 1.42 10.70
CA THR A 333 11.54 0.05 10.98
C THR A 333 10.39 0.11 11.96
N ASN A 334 9.22 -0.34 11.53
CA ASN A 334 8.01 -0.42 12.36
C ASN A 334 7.71 -1.88 12.70
N VAL A 335 7.39 -2.14 13.97
CA VAL A 335 6.82 -3.39 14.44
C VAL A 335 5.53 -3.07 15.17
N SER A 336 4.43 -3.60 14.67
CA SER A 336 3.08 -3.39 15.22
C SER A 336 2.47 -4.73 15.61
N ASN A 337 1.93 -4.81 16.83
CA ASN A 337 1.18 -5.95 17.33
C ASN A 337 -0.20 -5.47 17.79
N GLU A 338 -1.26 -6.08 17.24
CA GLU A 338 -2.64 -5.74 17.58
C GLU A 338 -3.39 -6.99 18.01
N PHE A 339 -4.01 -6.94 19.19
CA PHE A 339 -4.96 -7.93 19.68
C PHE A 339 -6.36 -7.37 19.54
N GLU A 340 -7.26 -8.12 18.93
CA GLU A 340 -8.60 -7.70 18.54
C GLU A 340 -9.61 -8.72 19.04
N TYR A 341 -10.69 -8.24 19.65
CA TYR A 341 -11.86 -9.04 20.03
C TYR A 341 -13.09 -8.44 19.37
N ASN A 342 -13.84 -9.28 18.66
CA ASN A 342 -15.09 -8.93 18.01
C ASN A 342 -16.24 -9.71 18.62
N PHE A 343 -17.32 -9.01 18.93
CA PHE A 343 -18.57 -9.56 19.36
C PHE A 343 -19.69 -9.07 18.46
N PHE A 344 -20.53 -9.99 17.97
CA PHE A 344 -21.69 -9.70 17.15
C PHE A 344 -22.94 -10.29 17.77
N LEU A 345 -23.88 -9.46 18.14
CA LEU A 345 -25.20 -9.87 18.61
C LEU A 345 -26.18 -9.80 17.44
N ARG A 346 -26.67 -10.96 17.02
CA ARG A 346 -27.61 -11.12 15.91
C ARG A 346 -28.89 -11.79 16.37
N GLY A 347 -30.04 -11.27 15.94
CA GLY A 347 -31.36 -11.90 16.11
C GLY A 347 -31.54 -13.17 15.26
N LYS A 348 -32.70 -13.81 15.36
CA LYS A 348 -33.05 -14.99 14.55
C LYS A 348 -33.06 -14.71 13.03
N SER A 349 -33.31 -13.47 12.62
CA SER A 349 -33.12 -13.00 11.24
C SER A 349 -31.75 -12.38 11.11
N VAL A 350 -30.84 -13.09 10.51
CA VAL A 350 -29.37 -12.88 10.52
C VAL A 350 -28.92 -11.48 10.08
N PHE A 351 -29.76 -10.65 9.47
CA PHE A 351 -29.32 -9.36 8.92
C PHE A 351 -30.20 -8.16 9.24
N LYS A 352 -31.33 -8.32 9.86
CA LYS A 352 -32.21 -7.16 10.12
C LYS A 352 -31.76 -6.30 11.30
N ASN A 353 -31.27 -6.94 12.37
CA ASN A 353 -30.77 -6.23 13.54
C ASN A 353 -29.45 -6.87 13.98
N GLU A 354 -28.36 -6.14 13.87
CA GLU A 354 -27.05 -6.59 14.31
C GLU A 354 -26.39 -5.51 15.16
N ALA A 355 -25.96 -5.89 16.36
CA ALA A 355 -25.06 -5.07 17.17
C ALA A 355 -23.64 -5.64 17.05
N LYS A 356 -22.68 -4.77 16.82
CA LYS A 356 -21.26 -5.07 16.71
C LYS A 356 -20.50 -4.34 17.81
N LEU A 357 -19.63 -5.05 18.50
CA LEU A 357 -18.60 -4.50 19.37
C LEU A 357 -17.26 -5.02 18.90
N ASN A 358 -16.35 -4.12 18.56
CA ASN A 358 -14.95 -4.44 18.33
C ASN A 358 -14.11 -3.72 19.38
N LEU A 359 -13.22 -4.43 20.05
CA LEU A 359 -12.23 -3.88 20.96
C LEU A 359 -10.86 -4.35 20.52
N ALA A 360 -9.90 -3.44 20.45
CA ALA A 360 -8.54 -3.80 20.13
C ALA A 360 -7.51 -2.99 20.93
N PHE A 361 -6.38 -3.62 21.18
CA PHE A 361 -5.19 -2.98 21.72
C PHE A 361 -4.05 -3.19 20.76
N GLN A 362 -3.41 -2.09 20.35
CA GLN A 362 -2.27 -2.10 19.44
C GLN A 362 -1.05 -1.49 20.14
N HIS A 363 0.09 -2.15 20.00
CA HIS A 363 1.38 -1.64 20.41
C HIS A 363 2.25 -1.44 19.18
N ASP A 364 2.68 -0.20 18.94
CA ASP A 364 3.52 0.21 17.83
C ASP A 364 4.90 0.62 18.32
N MET A 365 5.92 0.09 17.67
CA MET A 365 7.33 0.42 17.90
C MET A 365 7.96 0.87 16.58
N ASN A 366 8.61 2.03 16.58
CA ASN A 366 9.24 2.61 15.42
C ASN A 366 10.68 2.99 15.73
N TRP A 367 11.62 2.41 15.02
CA TRP A 367 13.02 2.79 15.02
C TRP A 367 13.29 3.64 13.78
N VAL A 368 13.82 4.82 13.99
CA VAL A 368 14.12 5.78 12.93
C VAL A 368 15.60 6.05 12.93
N GLU A 369 16.23 5.89 11.79
CA GLU A 369 17.64 6.22 11.54
C GLU A 369 17.70 7.23 10.40
N GLN A 370 18.37 8.35 10.59
CA GLN A 370 18.62 9.34 9.53
C GLN A 370 20.12 9.44 9.27
N HIS A 371 20.49 9.30 8.01
CA HIS A 371 21.86 9.36 7.54
C HIS A 371 22.01 10.50 6.55
N GLN A 372 22.97 11.34 6.79
CA GLN A 372 23.36 12.42 5.89
C GLN A 372 24.75 12.15 5.32
N LEU A 373 24.89 12.20 4.02
CA LEU A 373 26.18 12.15 3.35
C LEU A 373 26.67 13.57 3.10
N ASP A 374 27.76 13.95 3.74
CA ASP A 374 28.41 15.25 3.55
C ASP A 374 29.63 15.12 2.65
N SER A 375 29.51 15.62 1.42
CA SER A 375 30.59 15.60 0.43
C SER A 375 31.80 16.47 0.82
N MET A 376 31.59 17.51 1.64
CA MET A 376 32.68 18.39 2.09
C MET A 376 33.64 17.69 3.06
N ARG A 377 33.13 16.82 3.92
CA ARG A 377 33.99 16.00 4.80
C ARG A 377 34.81 14.98 4.04
N TYR A 378 34.27 14.50 2.89
CA TYR A 378 34.96 13.56 2.02
C TYR A 378 36.18 14.19 1.36
N TYR A 379 36.07 15.41 0.80
CA TYR A 379 37.18 16.13 0.16
C TYR A 379 38.26 16.56 1.13
N ASN A 380 37.91 16.87 2.38
CA ASN A 380 38.91 17.31 3.38
C ASN A 380 39.70 16.13 3.99
N ASN A 381 39.28 14.90 3.86
CA ASN A 381 39.95 13.71 4.39
C ASN A 381 40.75 12.90 3.35
N THR A 382 40.67 13.26 2.06
CA THR A 382 41.39 12.54 1.02
C THR A 382 42.34 13.46 0.26
N SER A 383 43.63 13.16 0.34
CA SER A 383 44.66 13.80 -0.49
C SER A 383 44.38 13.61 -2.01
N ALA A 384 44.38 14.71 -2.70
CA ALA A 384 44.71 15.04 -4.09
C ALA A 384 44.39 14.11 -5.29
N TYR A 385 43.80 12.91 -5.15
CA TYR A 385 43.40 12.06 -6.27
C TYR A 385 42.02 11.46 -6.02
N PRO A 386 41.08 11.57 -6.99
CA PRO A 386 39.76 10.93 -6.88
C PRO A 386 39.92 9.42 -6.97
N GLN A 387 39.95 8.75 -5.84
CA GLN A 387 39.80 7.30 -5.78
C GLN A 387 38.33 6.93 -6.05
N PRO A 388 38.08 5.83 -6.76
CA PRO A 388 36.71 5.39 -6.97
C PRO A 388 36.04 5.13 -5.62
N LEU A 389 34.83 5.64 -5.45
CA LEU A 389 33.96 5.61 -4.27
C LEU A 389 33.87 4.23 -3.63
N LYS A 390 34.85 3.82 -2.85
CA LYS A 390 34.74 2.71 -1.93
C LYS A 390 33.98 3.22 -0.72
N LYS A 391 32.69 2.81 -0.61
CA LYS A 391 31.82 2.93 0.57
C LYS A 391 32.10 4.15 1.43
N LEU A 392 31.48 5.28 1.10
CA LEU A 392 31.53 6.49 1.90
C LEU A 392 31.11 6.18 3.34
N PRO A 393 31.82 6.62 4.36
CA PRO A 393 31.35 6.54 5.73
C PRO A 393 30.10 7.40 5.89
N ASP A 394 29.05 6.85 6.50
CA ASP A 394 27.86 7.59 6.92
C ASP A 394 28.34 8.70 7.89
N SER A 395 28.20 9.94 7.53
CA SER A 395 28.89 11.03 8.23
C SER A 395 28.17 11.53 9.47
N THR A 396 26.85 11.36 9.55
CA THR A 396 26.08 11.63 10.75
C THR A 396 24.85 10.71 10.80
N THR A 397 24.71 9.97 11.87
CA THR A 397 23.53 9.19 12.20
C THR A 397 22.73 9.93 13.27
N PHE A 398 21.44 9.96 13.09
CA PHE A 398 20.47 10.42 14.07
C PHE A 398 19.48 9.30 14.28
N ASP A 399 19.46 8.75 15.49
CA ASP A 399 18.64 7.58 15.82
C ASP A 399 17.57 7.97 16.84
N ARG A 400 16.34 7.53 16.60
CA ARG A 400 15.20 7.75 17.49
C ARG A 400 14.34 6.50 17.59
N PHE A 401 13.77 6.33 18.76
CA PHE A 401 12.81 5.28 19.04
C PHE A 401 11.48 5.90 19.50
N TYR A 402 10.42 5.54 18.82
CA TYR A 402 9.05 5.96 19.13
C TYR A 402 8.18 4.73 19.42
N GLN A 403 7.45 4.75 20.51
CA GLN A 403 6.49 3.71 20.82
C GLN A 403 5.15 4.31 21.22
N ASN A 404 4.07 3.59 20.92
CA ASN A 404 2.71 3.98 21.26
C ASN A 404 1.87 2.77 21.63
N GLY A 405 1.05 2.91 22.66
CA GLY A 405 -0.02 1.98 22.98
C GLY A 405 -1.36 2.60 22.62
N ILE A 406 -2.14 1.93 21.78
CA ILE A 406 -3.38 2.43 21.19
C ILE A 406 -4.52 1.52 21.62
N VAL A 407 -5.54 2.08 22.25
CA VAL A 407 -6.82 1.41 22.51
C VAL A 407 -7.79 1.81 21.39
N LYS A 408 -8.46 0.82 20.81
CA LYS A 408 -9.44 1.02 19.74
C LYS A 408 -10.77 0.38 20.15
N GLY A 409 -11.86 1.09 19.91
CA GLY A 409 -13.20 0.61 20.08
C GLY A 409 -14.08 0.95 18.88
N GLU A 410 -14.92 0.01 18.46
CA GLU A 410 -15.95 0.24 17.45
C GLU A 410 -17.26 -0.35 17.94
N LEU A 411 -18.29 0.46 17.98
CA LEU A 411 -19.67 0.08 18.21
C LEU A 411 -20.44 0.27 16.92
N GLY A 412 -21.15 -0.75 16.48
CA GLY A 412 -22.03 -0.66 15.33
C GLY A 412 -23.41 -1.19 15.71
N TYR A 413 -24.47 -0.57 15.17
CA TYR A 413 -25.82 -1.07 15.31
C TYR A 413 -26.60 -0.88 14.02
N LYS A 414 -27.00 -1.99 13.42
CA LYS A 414 -27.88 -2.01 12.26
C LYS A 414 -29.31 -2.15 12.74
N PHE A 415 -30.08 -1.05 12.70
CA PHE A 415 -31.48 -1.02 13.13
C PHE A 415 -32.39 -1.72 12.12
N SER A 416 -32.06 -1.61 10.84
CA SER A 416 -32.82 -2.21 9.75
C SER A 416 -31.94 -2.21 8.48
N ASP A 417 -32.47 -2.71 7.37
CA ASP A 417 -31.81 -2.58 6.07
C ASP A 417 -31.69 -1.12 5.60
N ARG A 418 -32.35 -0.17 6.30
CA ARG A 418 -32.36 1.24 5.96
C ARG A 418 -31.50 2.13 6.83
N LEU A 419 -31.14 1.68 8.05
CA LEU A 419 -30.41 2.51 9.00
C LEU A 419 -29.29 1.71 9.65
N ASP A 420 -28.06 2.15 9.44
CA ASP A 420 -26.84 1.61 10.02
C ASP A 420 -26.11 2.73 10.75
N PHE A 421 -25.72 2.51 11.99
CA PHE A 421 -25.01 3.46 12.82
C PHE A 421 -23.70 2.86 13.32
N SER A 422 -22.62 3.62 13.28
CA SER A 422 -21.33 3.22 13.80
C SER A 422 -20.62 4.33 14.56
N LEU A 423 -19.99 3.96 15.66
CA LEU A 423 -19.09 4.80 16.46
C LEU A 423 -17.72 4.15 16.49
N LYS A 424 -16.66 4.93 16.27
CA LYS A 424 -15.28 4.51 16.42
C LYS A 424 -14.56 5.43 17.37
N ALA A 425 -13.75 4.85 18.25
CA ALA A 425 -12.90 5.58 19.17
C ALA A 425 -11.52 4.95 19.20
N ASN A 426 -10.51 5.71 18.78
CA ASN A 426 -9.11 5.32 18.87
C ASN A 426 -8.39 6.33 19.74
N GLN A 427 -7.66 5.85 20.75
CA GLN A 427 -6.97 6.68 21.73
C GLN A 427 -5.57 6.14 21.99
N ILE A 428 -4.56 7.00 21.96
CA ILE A 428 -3.22 6.67 22.43
C ILE A 428 -3.14 6.88 23.93
N VAL A 429 -2.92 5.79 24.66
CA VAL A 429 -2.95 5.75 26.13
C VAL A 429 -1.56 5.84 26.75
N PHE A 430 -0.51 5.53 26.01
CA PHE A 430 0.89 5.76 26.42
C PHE A 430 1.80 5.86 25.20
N GLY A 431 2.98 6.43 25.40
CA GLY A 431 4.03 6.54 24.41
C GLY A 431 4.26 7.98 23.93
N HIS A 432 5.03 8.12 22.83
CA HIS A 432 5.44 9.41 22.30
C HIS A 432 4.26 10.33 21.92
N ASN A 433 3.27 9.78 21.29
CA ASN A 433 2.08 10.51 20.85
C ASN A 433 0.92 10.44 21.87
N PHE A 434 1.21 10.28 23.16
CA PHE A 434 0.19 10.22 24.23
C PHE A 434 -0.83 11.34 24.09
N GLY A 435 -2.13 11.00 24.19
CA GLY A 435 -3.23 11.94 24.09
C GLY A 435 -3.71 12.22 22.66
N ASP A 436 -3.12 11.60 21.63
CA ASP A 436 -3.74 11.59 20.31
C ASP A 436 -5.00 10.75 20.34
N PHE A 437 -6.05 11.24 19.68
CA PHE A 437 -7.31 10.52 19.54
C PHE A 437 -7.97 10.74 18.18
N LEU A 438 -8.82 9.81 17.80
CA LEU A 438 -9.74 9.89 16.67
C LEU A 438 -11.08 9.28 17.09
N TYR A 439 -12.10 10.12 17.19
CA TYR A 439 -13.48 9.71 17.46
C TYR A 439 -14.32 9.98 16.24
N GLU A 440 -15.03 8.99 15.75
CA GLU A 440 -15.84 9.08 14.54
C GLU A 440 -17.24 8.51 14.80
N ALA A 441 -18.27 9.24 14.39
CA ALA A 441 -19.66 8.79 14.34
C ALA A 441 -20.13 8.80 12.89
N LYS A 442 -20.83 7.75 12.47
CA LYS A 442 -21.36 7.62 11.11
C LYS A 442 -22.75 7.02 11.16
N ALA A 443 -23.67 7.61 10.39
CA ALA A 443 -25.01 7.09 10.19
C ALA A 443 -25.27 6.95 8.69
N ASP A 444 -25.61 5.77 8.24
CA ASP A 444 -25.95 5.43 6.87
C ASP A 444 -27.46 5.20 6.77
N ILE A 445 -28.15 6.02 5.98
CA ILE A 445 -29.60 5.98 5.79
C ILE A 445 -29.89 5.61 4.34
N SER A 446 -30.41 4.40 4.11
CA SER A 446 -30.81 3.94 2.78
C SER A 446 -32.29 4.30 2.52
N MET A 447 -32.53 5.09 1.50
CA MET A 447 -33.89 5.50 1.09
C MET A 447 -34.47 4.61 -0.04
N GLY A 448 -33.81 3.47 -0.31
CA GLY A 448 -34.17 2.51 -1.35
C GLY A 448 -33.41 2.72 -2.66
N ASP A 449 -33.53 1.75 -3.56
CA ASP A 449 -32.71 1.67 -4.79
C ASP A 449 -32.89 2.84 -5.76
N LYS A 450 -34.03 3.56 -5.67
CA LYS A 450 -34.33 4.71 -6.53
C LYS A 450 -33.80 6.03 -6.04
N ILE A 451 -33.67 6.21 -4.72
CA ILE A 451 -33.29 7.49 -4.12
C ILE A 451 -31.81 7.44 -3.70
N GLY A 452 -31.30 6.24 -3.37
CA GLY A 452 -29.93 6.04 -2.99
C GLY A 452 -29.72 6.00 -1.47
N LYS A 453 -28.51 6.36 -1.04
CA LYS A 453 -28.04 6.27 0.34
C LYS A 453 -27.53 7.63 0.78
N VAL A 454 -27.95 8.07 1.94
CA VAL A 454 -27.43 9.27 2.62
C VAL A 454 -26.51 8.84 3.74
N THR A 455 -25.32 9.40 3.77
CA THR A 455 -24.32 9.19 4.81
C THR A 455 -24.08 10.48 5.59
N LEU A 456 -24.35 10.45 6.87
CA LEU A 456 -23.96 11.50 7.82
C LEU A 456 -22.71 11.03 8.54
N SER A 457 -21.71 11.88 8.64
CA SER A 457 -20.47 11.57 9.34
C SER A 457 -19.99 12.76 10.17
N ALA A 458 -19.50 12.48 11.35
CA ALA A 458 -18.83 13.45 12.21
C ALA A 458 -17.57 12.84 12.77
N TYR A 459 -16.46 13.56 12.81
CA TYR A 459 -15.28 13.11 13.54
C TYR A 459 -14.55 14.25 14.24
N SER A 460 -13.90 13.91 15.33
CA SER A 460 -12.96 14.75 16.05
C SER A 460 -11.64 14.05 16.19
N GLN A 461 -10.57 14.71 15.82
CA GLN A 461 -9.20 14.19 15.86
C GLN A 461 -8.28 15.17 16.57
N ASN A 462 -7.40 14.65 17.42
CA ASN A 462 -6.24 15.33 17.95
C ASN A 462 -5.01 14.55 17.52
N LYS A 463 -4.08 15.17 16.81
CA LYS A 463 -2.97 14.50 16.16
C LYS A 463 -1.66 15.23 16.44
N SER A 464 -0.64 14.50 16.88
CA SER A 464 0.73 14.99 16.97
C SER A 464 1.29 15.32 15.58
N PRO A 465 2.24 16.25 15.48
CA PRO A 465 2.96 16.54 14.25
C PRO A 465 3.62 15.30 13.66
N GLU A 466 3.89 15.33 12.37
CA GLU A 466 4.64 14.27 11.69
C GLU A 466 6.14 14.41 12.02
N MET A 467 6.85 13.29 12.10
CA MET A 467 8.26 13.23 12.52
C MET A 467 9.15 14.23 11.78
N VAL A 468 8.98 14.41 10.47
CA VAL A 468 9.80 15.34 9.67
C VAL A 468 9.66 16.79 10.10
N PHE A 469 8.57 17.19 10.77
CA PHE A 469 8.40 18.54 11.30
C PHE A 469 9.03 18.70 12.68
N GLU A 470 9.12 17.65 13.47
CA GLU A 470 9.74 17.66 14.80
C GLU A 470 11.25 17.43 14.71
N ASN A 471 11.65 16.50 13.84
CA ASN A 471 13.03 16.02 13.73
C ASN A 471 13.41 15.76 12.28
N LEU A 472 14.37 16.51 11.77
CA LEU A 472 14.97 16.30 10.46
C LEU A 472 16.47 16.54 10.50
N ASN A 473 17.25 15.60 9.97
CA ASN A 473 18.70 15.73 9.84
C ASN A 473 19.10 15.48 8.37
N TYR A 474 18.81 16.46 7.52
CA TYR A 474 19.13 16.45 6.10
C TYR A 474 20.07 17.58 5.74
N THR A 475 20.75 17.47 4.62
CA THR A 475 21.70 18.48 4.13
C THR A 475 21.03 19.84 3.94
N TYR A 476 19.79 19.86 3.46
CA TYR A 476 19.04 21.08 3.16
C TYR A 476 17.99 21.47 4.20
N GLY A 477 17.97 20.79 5.32
CA GLY A 477 17.08 21.11 6.43
C GLY A 477 17.47 20.35 7.68
N LYS A 478 17.76 21.06 8.75
CA LYS A 478 18.20 20.46 10.00
C LYS A 478 17.53 21.12 11.19
N TRP A 479 16.75 20.32 11.91
CA TRP A 479 16.13 20.71 13.18
C TRP A 479 15.90 19.49 14.05
N ASN A 480 15.80 19.68 15.33
CA ASN A 480 15.69 18.61 16.30
C ASN A 480 14.80 19.04 17.47
N ASP A 481 13.96 18.12 17.89
CA ASP A 481 13.08 18.24 19.07
C ASP A 481 12.28 19.56 19.09
N LEU A 482 11.68 19.95 17.94
CA LEU A 482 10.78 21.09 17.90
C LEU A 482 9.50 20.77 18.66
N ASP A 483 9.19 21.61 19.67
CA ASP A 483 7.93 21.53 20.43
C ASP A 483 6.79 22.13 19.64
N LEU A 484 6.16 21.31 18.82
CA LEU A 484 5.04 21.70 17.98
C LEU A 484 3.71 21.28 18.62
N LYS A 485 2.73 22.17 18.54
CA LYS A 485 1.38 21.89 19.05
C LYS A 485 0.67 20.84 18.20
N LYS A 486 -0.13 20.00 18.87
CA LYS A 486 -1.02 19.04 18.20
C LYS A 486 -2.06 19.73 17.34
N THR A 487 -2.38 19.13 16.21
CA THR A 487 -3.42 19.58 15.30
C THR A 487 -4.76 19.02 15.73
N LYS A 488 -5.75 19.90 15.94
CA LYS A 488 -7.13 19.50 16.22
C LYS A 488 -7.96 19.66 14.95
N ILE A 489 -8.66 18.59 14.57
CA ILE A 489 -9.52 18.55 13.39
C ILE A 489 -10.92 18.16 13.83
N GLN A 490 -11.92 18.94 13.43
CA GLN A 490 -13.33 18.60 13.57
C GLN A 490 -13.98 18.67 12.21
N ASN A 491 -14.75 17.66 11.87
CA ASN A 491 -15.41 17.58 10.56
C ASN A 491 -16.83 17.06 10.72
N LEU A 492 -17.74 17.68 9.98
CA LEU A 492 -19.11 17.23 9.75
C LEU A 492 -19.25 17.00 8.25
N GLY A 493 -19.66 15.82 7.86
CA GLY A 493 -19.82 15.42 6.47
C GLY A 493 -21.23 14.95 6.17
N PHE A 494 -21.71 15.33 5.01
CA PHE A 494 -22.95 14.87 4.40
C PHE A 494 -22.62 14.39 2.99
N GLN A 495 -23.03 13.17 2.65
CA GLN A 495 -22.80 12.55 1.34
C GLN A 495 -24.06 11.88 0.85
#